data_6da12ce13ee23322f8877fac315681cd
#
_entry.id   6da12ce13ee23322f8877fac315681cd
#
_cell.length_a   1.000
_cell.length_b   1.000
_cell.length_c   1.000
_cell.angle_alpha   90.00
_cell.angle_beta   90.00
_cell.angle_gamma   90.00
#
_symmetry.space_group_name_H-M   'P 1'
#
loop_
_entity.id
_entity.type
_entity.pdbx_description
1 polymer ?
#
loop_
_entity_poly.entity_id
_entity_poly.type
_entity_poly.pdbx_seq_one_letter_code
_entity_poly.pdbx_strand_id
1 'polypeptide(L)'
;YLYLYDDLIQTGIGGQQVSFRISSRGSHQLRVKVNGYKDGALVKTVEIPAVRPEAVIVAPYPRDIFSNPRIQVRAVPYFFNTADPEKLSFSWKVNGQKPNSAENISFLDINLGGETTKGYRLDINLFISSPANTLLSGSASRILTFQK
;
A
#
# COMPACT_ATOMS: atom_id res chain seq x y z
N TYR A 1 -7.61 7.57 -30.91
CA TYR A 1 -8.09 6.27 -30.42
C TYR A 1 -7.15 5.77 -29.33
N LEU A 2 -7.72 5.27 -28.25
CA LEU A 2 -7.00 4.68 -27.13
C LEU A 2 -7.54 3.27 -26.87
N TYR A 3 -6.65 2.32 -26.76
CA TYR A 3 -6.98 0.91 -26.54
C TYR A 3 -6.28 0.43 -25.26
N LEU A 4 -7.01 -0.30 -24.41
CA LEU A 4 -6.44 -1.10 -23.34
C LEU A 4 -6.47 -2.56 -23.78
N TYR A 5 -5.32 -3.18 -23.94
CA TYR A 5 -5.14 -4.37 -24.77
C TYR A 5 -5.61 -4.10 -26.20
N ASP A 6 -6.62 -4.76 -26.69
CA ASP A 6 -7.22 -4.49 -27.99
C ASP A 6 -8.62 -3.87 -27.92
N ASP A 7 -9.12 -3.61 -26.70
CA ASP A 7 -10.41 -2.97 -26.49
C ASP A 7 -10.30 -1.45 -26.62
N LEU A 8 -11.16 -0.87 -27.43
CA LEU A 8 -11.24 0.58 -27.58
C LEU A 8 -11.88 1.20 -26.32
N ILE A 9 -11.11 1.98 -25.56
CA ILE A 9 -11.58 2.62 -24.32
C ILE A 9 -11.92 4.10 -24.50
N GLN A 10 -11.33 4.76 -25.49
CA GLN A 10 -11.62 6.15 -25.80
C GLN A 10 -11.34 6.50 -27.25
N THR A 11 -12.19 7.37 -27.81
CA THR A 11 -11.97 8.04 -29.09
C THR A 11 -12.29 9.51 -28.95
N GLY A 12 -11.63 10.37 -29.72
CA GLY A 12 -11.87 11.82 -29.70
C GLY A 12 -10.80 12.59 -30.44
N ILE A 13 -11.04 13.89 -30.64
CA ILE A 13 -10.09 14.84 -31.24
C ILE A 13 -9.47 15.65 -30.09
N GLY A 14 -8.13 15.70 -30.03
CA GLY A 14 -7.40 16.52 -29.05
C GLY A 14 -7.47 16.04 -27.59
N GLY A 15 -7.82 14.77 -27.36
CA GLY A 15 -7.83 14.20 -26.00
C GLY A 15 -6.44 14.18 -25.39
N GLN A 16 -6.27 14.88 -24.25
CA GLN A 16 -4.99 14.99 -23.53
C GLN A 16 -4.93 14.10 -22.29
N GLN A 17 -6.06 13.60 -21.82
CA GLN A 17 -6.16 12.81 -20.59
C GLN A 17 -7.20 11.70 -20.74
N VAL A 18 -6.87 10.54 -20.18
CA VAL A 18 -7.77 9.40 -20.08
C VAL A 18 -7.68 8.85 -18.66
N SER A 19 -8.83 8.42 -18.13
CA SER A 19 -8.90 7.68 -16.89
C SER A 19 -9.57 6.33 -17.14
N PHE A 20 -8.95 5.28 -16.65
CA PHE A 20 -9.50 3.92 -16.74
C PHE A 20 -9.14 3.13 -15.48
N ARG A 21 -9.92 2.10 -15.21
CA ARG A 21 -9.70 1.23 -14.04
C ARG A 21 -9.06 -0.07 -14.51
N ILE A 22 -7.99 -0.46 -13.82
CA ILE A 22 -7.34 -1.75 -14.00
C ILE A 22 -7.82 -2.66 -12.87
N SER A 23 -8.43 -3.79 -13.21
CA SER A 23 -9.02 -4.75 -12.25
C SER A 23 -8.16 -6.00 -12.04
N SER A 24 -7.23 -6.29 -12.95
CA SER A 24 -6.34 -7.44 -12.87
C SER A 24 -4.91 -7.06 -12.51
N ARG A 25 -4.16 -8.04 -12.04
CA ARG A 25 -2.74 -7.89 -11.72
C ARG A 25 -1.88 -8.07 -12.96
N GLY A 26 -0.69 -7.51 -12.94
CA GLY A 26 0.31 -7.70 -13.97
C GLY A 26 0.57 -6.44 -14.75
N SER A 27 1.17 -6.58 -15.91
CA SER A 27 1.44 -5.48 -16.81
C SER A 27 0.31 -5.33 -17.82
N HIS A 28 -0.11 -4.09 -18.05
CA HIS A 28 -1.20 -3.74 -18.97
C HIS A 28 -0.64 -2.91 -20.11
N GLN A 29 -1.00 -3.26 -21.33
CA GLN A 29 -0.60 -2.51 -22.51
C GLN A 29 -1.66 -1.48 -22.86
N LEU A 30 -1.27 -0.21 -22.85
CA LEU A 30 -2.05 0.90 -23.33
C LEU A 30 -1.53 1.30 -24.70
N ARG A 31 -2.36 1.18 -25.75
CA ARG A 31 -2.01 1.55 -27.11
C ARG A 31 -2.75 2.83 -27.51
N VAL A 32 -1.99 3.84 -27.88
CA VAL A 32 -2.50 5.10 -28.42
C VAL A 32 -2.30 5.11 -29.93
N LYS A 33 -3.36 5.34 -30.68
CA LYS A 33 -3.33 5.50 -32.14
C LYS A 33 -3.85 6.88 -32.52
N VAL A 34 -3.02 7.67 -33.21
CA VAL A 34 -3.37 8.96 -33.76
C VAL A 34 -3.43 8.84 -35.26
N ASN A 35 -4.62 8.99 -35.83
CA ASN A 35 -4.81 8.98 -37.28
C ASN A 35 -4.57 10.38 -37.86
N GLY A 36 -4.21 10.43 -39.16
CA GLY A 36 -3.97 11.68 -39.89
C GLY A 36 -2.65 12.38 -39.56
N TYR A 37 -1.73 11.67 -38.90
CA TYR A 37 -0.38 12.20 -38.67
C TYR A 37 0.51 11.92 -39.86
N LYS A 38 0.93 12.99 -40.60
CA LYS A 38 1.80 12.89 -41.79
C LYS A 38 1.37 11.81 -42.77
N ASP A 39 0.08 11.86 -43.17
CA ASP A 39 -0.54 10.91 -44.13
C ASP A 39 -0.60 9.44 -43.68
N GLY A 40 -0.48 9.21 -42.37
CA GLY A 40 -0.51 7.88 -41.81
C GLY A 40 -1.14 7.82 -40.42
N ALA A 41 -0.74 6.84 -39.62
CA ALA A 41 -1.11 6.72 -38.22
C ALA A 41 0.15 6.61 -37.35
N LEU A 42 0.21 7.40 -36.29
CA LEU A 42 1.18 7.23 -35.22
C LEU A 42 0.61 6.26 -34.20
N VAL A 43 1.35 5.22 -33.86
CA VAL A 43 0.99 4.27 -32.82
C VAL A 43 2.09 4.25 -31.76
N LYS A 44 1.68 4.38 -30.49
CA LYS A 44 2.56 4.21 -29.35
C LYS A 44 1.93 3.26 -28.35
N THR A 45 2.70 2.28 -27.88
CA THR A 45 2.29 1.37 -26.81
C THR A 45 3.07 1.74 -25.53
N VAL A 46 2.37 1.81 -24.42
CA VAL A 46 2.92 2.05 -23.08
C VAL A 46 2.53 0.89 -22.19
N GLU A 47 3.49 0.36 -21.48
CA GLU A 47 3.27 -0.67 -20.48
C GLU A 47 2.99 -0.02 -19.12
N ILE A 48 1.87 -0.40 -18.50
CA ILE A 48 1.43 0.12 -17.20
C ILE A 48 1.43 -1.03 -16.19
N PRO A 49 2.37 -1.06 -15.23
CA PRO A 49 2.37 -2.08 -14.21
C PRO A 49 1.23 -1.85 -13.21
N ALA A 50 0.42 -2.87 -12.95
CA ALA A 50 -0.54 -2.86 -11.86
C ALA A 50 0.13 -3.38 -10.58
N VAL A 51 0.46 -2.46 -9.70
CA VAL A 51 1.08 -2.75 -8.40
C VAL A 51 0.01 -2.93 -7.34
N ARG A 52 0.20 -3.91 -6.46
CA ARG A 52 -0.71 -4.13 -5.32
C ARG A 52 -0.47 -3.09 -4.23
N PRO A 53 -1.52 -2.72 -3.49
CA PRO A 53 -1.34 -2.07 -2.21
C PRO A 53 -0.47 -2.92 -1.29
N GLU A 54 0.46 -2.27 -0.61
CA GLU A 54 1.38 -2.89 0.33
C GLU A 54 1.37 -2.13 1.64
N ALA A 55 1.25 -2.85 2.75
CA ALA A 55 1.45 -2.32 4.08
C ALA A 55 2.88 -2.62 4.53
N VAL A 56 3.53 -1.66 5.17
CA VAL A 56 4.86 -1.84 5.76
C VAL A 56 4.86 -1.35 7.20
N ILE A 57 5.43 -2.16 8.10
CA ILE A 57 5.69 -1.76 9.49
C ILE A 57 7.12 -1.24 9.58
N VAL A 58 7.27 0.05 9.83
CA VAL A 58 8.56 0.68 10.09
C VAL A 58 8.81 0.68 11.60
N ALA A 59 9.86 -0.02 12.02
CA ALA A 59 10.32 -0.07 13.39
C ALA A 59 11.81 0.34 13.42
N PRO A 60 12.18 1.40 14.14
CA PRO A 60 13.54 1.95 14.14
C PRO A 60 14.48 1.13 15.06
N TYR A 61 14.33 -0.21 15.05
CA TYR A 61 15.09 -1.13 15.90
C TYR A 61 15.99 -2.00 15.04
N PRO A 62 17.34 -1.82 15.10
CA PRO A 62 18.29 -2.63 14.32
C PRO A 62 18.11 -4.12 14.61
N ARG A 63 18.05 -4.92 13.55
CA ARG A 63 17.85 -6.38 13.63
C ARG A 63 16.59 -6.81 14.40
N ASP A 64 15.58 -5.92 14.46
CA ASP A 64 14.35 -6.16 15.22
C ASP A 64 14.57 -6.36 16.74
N ILE A 65 15.62 -5.76 17.27
CA ILE A 65 15.99 -5.84 18.69
C ILE A 65 15.74 -4.50 19.36
N PHE A 66 15.07 -4.52 20.49
CA PHE A 66 14.83 -3.34 21.31
C PHE A 66 15.17 -3.61 22.78
N SER A 67 15.51 -2.56 23.55
CA SER A 67 15.88 -2.64 24.97
C SER A 67 15.02 -1.75 25.88
N ASN A 68 14.23 -0.84 25.28
CA ASN A 68 13.29 0.00 26.02
C ASN A 68 11.92 -0.67 26.04
N PRO A 69 11.25 -0.83 27.21
CA PRO A 69 9.91 -1.41 27.27
C PRO A 69 8.83 -0.55 26.59
N ARG A 70 9.12 0.69 26.27
CA ARG A 70 8.26 1.54 25.42
C ARG A 70 8.82 1.59 24.02
N ILE A 71 8.02 1.16 23.06
CA ILE A 71 8.39 1.17 21.65
C ILE A 71 7.30 1.83 20.81
N GLN A 72 7.72 2.42 19.71
CA GLN A 72 6.83 2.98 18.70
C GLN A 72 7.12 2.36 17.35
N VAL A 73 6.07 1.98 16.64
CA VAL A 73 6.14 1.52 15.25
C VAL A 73 5.20 2.35 14.38
N ARG A 74 5.52 2.45 13.10
CA ARG A 74 4.74 3.23 12.14
C ARG A 74 4.27 2.35 10.99
N ALA A 75 3.00 2.54 10.58
CA ALA A 75 2.44 2.02 9.35
C ALA A 75 2.80 2.91 8.16
N VAL A 76 3.24 2.32 7.07
CA VAL A 76 3.46 3.03 5.80
C VAL A 76 2.67 2.31 4.70
N PRO A 77 1.66 2.97 4.13
CA PRO A 77 0.91 2.45 2.99
C PRO A 77 1.63 2.78 1.68
N TYR A 78 1.86 1.77 0.84
CA TYR A 78 2.34 1.94 -0.52
C TYR A 78 1.27 1.54 -1.53
N PHE A 79 1.17 2.26 -2.64
CA PHE A 79 0.30 1.93 -3.79
C PHE A 79 -1.21 1.88 -3.50
N PHE A 80 -1.69 2.56 -2.47
CA PHE A 80 -3.11 2.64 -2.14
C PHE A 80 -3.89 3.62 -3.02
N ASN A 81 -3.21 4.29 -3.97
CA ASN A 81 -3.82 5.24 -4.91
C ASN A 81 -4.70 6.28 -4.20
N THR A 82 -4.22 6.82 -3.10
CA THR A 82 -4.87 7.88 -2.33
C THR A 82 -3.96 9.10 -2.24
N ALA A 83 -4.55 10.30 -2.37
CA ALA A 83 -3.84 11.56 -2.13
C ALA A 83 -3.74 11.86 -0.62
N ASP A 84 -4.55 11.18 0.20
CA ASP A 84 -4.65 11.42 1.64
C ASP A 84 -4.57 10.06 2.37
N PRO A 85 -3.37 9.66 2.82
CA PRO A 85 -3.17 8.42 3.55
C PRO A 85 -3.93 8.33 4.88
N GLU A 86 -4.30 9.47 5.48
CA GLU A 86 -5.05 9.51 6.74
C GLU A 86 -6.49 8.99 6.60
N LYS A 87 -7.02 8.98 5.38
CA LYS A 87 -8.33 8.38 5.07
C LYS A 87 -8.32 6.86 4.97
N LEU A 88 -7.15 6.25 5.03
CA LEU A 88 -7.05 4.79 5.11
C LEU A 88 -7.41 4.29 6.51
N SER A 89 -7.94 3.09 6.57
CA SER A 89 -8.22 2.40 7.84
C SER A 89 -7.01 1.53 8.22
N PHE A 90 -6.51 1.72 9.45
CA PHE A 90 -5.39 0.96 10.01
C PHE A 90 -5.91 0.05 11.11
N SER A 91 -5.60 -1.22 11.05
CA SER A 91 -5.95 -2.20 12.07
C SER A 91 -4.70 -2.92 12.55
N TRP A 92 -4.38 -2.71 13.82
CA TRP A 92 -3.23 -3.31 14.47
C TRP A 92 -3.63 -4.51 15.34
N LYS A 93 -2.74 -5.50 15.42
CA LYS A 93 -2.77 -6.55 16.43
C LYS A 93 -1.37 -6.73 17.02
N VAL A 94 -1.33 -6.88 18.33
CA VAL A 94 -0.10 -7.17 19.08
C VAL A 94 -0.31 -8.49 19.80
N ASN A 95 0.54 -9.49 19.54
CA ASN A 95 0.38 -10.84 20.04
C ASN A 95 -1.04 -11.39 19.82
N GLY A 96 -1.61 -11.10 18.64
CA GLY A 96 -2.96 -11.54 18.25
C GLY A 96 -4.12 -10.71 18.81
N GLN A 97 -3.87 -9.78 19.74
CA GLN A 97 -4.89 -8.94 20.36
C GLN A 97 -4.91 -7.53 19.79
N LYS A 98 -6.09 -6.91 19.68
CA LYS A 98 -6.24 -5.51 19.30
C LYS A 98 -5.78 -4.61 20.48
N PRO A 99 -4.79 -3.72 20.30
CA PRO A 99 -4.38 -2.79 21.36
C PRO A 99 -5.49 -1.76 21.64
N ASN A 100 -5.66 -1.39 22.91
CA ASN A 100 -6.70 -0.43 23.33
C ASN A 100 -6.50 0.98 22.75
N SER A 101 -5.28 1.33 22.35
CA SER A 101 -4.91 2.65 21.81
C SER A 101 -4.85 2.72 20.29
N ALA A 102 -5.21 1.65 19.57
CA ALA A 102 -4.96 1.52 18.14
C ALA A 102 -6.22 1.70 17.27
N GLU A 103 -7.03 2.72 17.54
CA GLU A 103 -8.12 3.04 16.63
C GLU A 103 -7.64 3.98 15.52
N ASN A 104 -7.58 3.44 14.30
CA ASN A 104 -7.36 4.16 13.05
C ASN A 104 -6.13 5.09 13.00
N ILE A 105 -5.01 4.68 13.62
CA ILE A 105 -3.77 5.47 13.69
C ILE A 105 -2.64 4.82 12.89
N SER A 106 -1.85 5.67 12.22
CA SER A 106 -0.66 5.24 11.48
C SER A 106 0.55 4.95 12.40
N PHE A 107 0.48 5.31 13.67
CA PHE A 107 1.49 5.00 14.69
C PHE A 107 0.88 4.11 15.75
N LEU A 108 1.69 3.19 16.27
CA LEU A 108 1.33 2.35 17.39
C LEU A 108 2.39 2.47 18.48
N ASP A 109 1.97 2.97 19.65
CA ASP A 109 2.77 3.01 20.85
C ASP A 109 2.47 1.79 21.72
N ILE A 110 3.50 1.04 22.08
CA ILE A 110 3.40 -0.17 22.89
C ILE A 110 4.21 0.02 24.16
N ASN A 111 3.57 -0.23 25.29
CA ASN A 111 4.21 -0.26 26.60
C ASN A 111 4.09 -1.66 27.18
N LEU A 112 5.22 -2.35 27.34
CA LEU A 112 5.27 -3.75 27.82
C LEU A 112 5.22 -3.86 29.34
N GLY A 113 5.25 -2.74 30.08
CA GLY A 113 5.34 -2.77 31.53
C GLY A 113 6.75 -3.12 32.06
N GLY A 114 6.88 -3.19 33.40
CA GLY A 114 8.19 -3.30 34.06
C GLY A 114 8.80 -4.71 34.12
N GLU A 115 8.07 -5.78 33.83
CA GLU A 115 8.50 -7.17 34.00
C GLU A 115 8.83 -7.91 32.69
N THR A 116 9.22 -7.16 31.66
CA THR A 116 9.58 -7.79 30.39
C THR A 116 10.89 -8.55 30.51
N THR A 117 10.85 -9.86 30.28
CA THR A 117 12.03 -10.74 30.35
C THR A 117 12.83 -10.70 29.03
N LYS A 118 14.15 -10.89 29.16
CA LYS A 118 15.04 -11.04 28.01
C LYS A 118 14.55 -12.14 27.06
N GLY A 119 14.56 -11.85 25.77
CA GLY A 119 14.08 -12.79 24.74
C GLY A 119 12.57 -12.74 24.52
N TYR A 120 11.83 -11.87 25.20
CA TYR A 120 10.40 -11.68 24.93
C TYR A 120 10.17 -11.28 23.47
N ARG A 121 9.29 -11.99 22.78
CA ARG A 121 8.94 -11.74 21.40
C ARG A 121 7.61 -11.03 21.29
N LEU A 122 7.60 -9.97 20.52
CA LEU A 122 6.44 -9.15 20.25
C LEU A 122 6.05 -9.33 18.78
N ASP A 123 4.92 -9.96 18.54
CA ASP A 123 4.35 -10.15 17.21
C ASP A 123 3.40 -8.99 16.90
N ILE A 124 3.76 -8.19 15.89
CA ILE A 124 2.99 -7.02 15.46
C ILE A 124 2.43 -7.31 14.08
N ASN A 125 1.12 -7.26 13.95
CA ASN A 125 0.39 -7.43 12.70
C ASN A 125 -0.34 -6.14 12.35
N LEU A 126 -0.28 -5.75 11.10
CA LEU A 126 -0.91 -4.56 10.54
C LEU A 126 -1.78 -4.98 9.34
N PHE A 127 -3.00 -4.46 9.30
CA PHE A 127 -3.85 -4.49 8.13
C PHE A 127 -4.26 -3.06 7.78
N ILE A 128 -4.07 -2.68 6.51
CA ILE A 128 -4.49 -1.38 5.97
C ILE A 128 -5.52 -1.62 4.89
N SER A 129 -6.58 -0.85 4.89
CA SER A 129 -7.61 -0.89 3.84
C SER A 129 -8.12 0.50 3.49
N SER A 130 -8.64 0.63 2.27
CA SER A 130 -9.29 1.86 1.83
C SER A 130 -10.80 1.74 2.01
N PRO A 131 -11.43 2.59 2.86
CA PRO A 131 -12.90 2.60 2.99
C PRO A 131 -13.61 2.96 1.68
N ALA A 132 -12.96 3.75 0.81
CA ALA A 132 -13.50 4.15 -0.49
C ALA A 132 -13.40 3.05 -1.55
N ASN A 133 -12.50 2.07 -1.37
CA ASN A 133 -12.32 0.96 -2.30
C ASN A 133 -11.81 -0.29 -1.57
N THR A 134 -12.72 -1.21 -1.28
CA THR A 134 -12.44 -2.44 -0.52
C THR A 134 -11.44 -3.40 -1.19
N LEU A 135 -11.17 -3.22 -2.49
CA LEU A 135 -10.15 -3.99 -3.21
C LEU A 135 -8.73 -3.53 -2.86
N LEU A 136 -8.58 -2.31 -2.32
CA LEU A 136 -7.30 -1.77 -1.90
C LEU A 136 -7.05 -2.13 -0.44
N SER A 137 -6.36 -3.22 -0.21
CA SER A 137 -5.92 -3.65 1.11
C SER A 137 -4.53 -4.27 1.07
N GLY A 138 -3.81 -4.13 2.18
CA GLY A 138 -2.49 -4.72 2.38
C GLY A 138 -2.28 -5.13 3.83
N SER A 139 -1.40 -6.09 4.06
CA SER A 139 -1.05 -6.56 5.40
C SER A 139 0.46 -6.64 5.56
N ALA A 140 0.92 -6.46 6.79
CA ALA A 140 2.31 -6.65 7.18
C ALA A 140 2.37 -7.34 8.54
N SER A 141 3.46 -8.06 8.78
CA SER A 141 3.77 -8.68 10.07
C SER A 141 5.23 -8.41 10.40
N ARG A 142 5.53 -8.14 11.66
CA ARG A 142 6.90 -7.95 12.14
C ARG A 142 7.05 -8.49 13.57
N ILE A 143 8.15 -9.18 13.82
CA ILE A 143 8.47 -9.70 15.13
C ILE A 143 9.64 -8.90 15.70
N LEU A 144 9.44 -8.28 16.85
CA LEU A 144 10.49 -7.60 17.60
C LEU A 144 10.88 -8.44 18.81
N THR A 145 12.16 -8.37 19.21
CA THR A 145 12.69 -9.14 20.36
C THR A 145 13.29 -8.19 21.39
N PHE A 146 12.84 -8.34 22.64
CA PHE A 146 13.38 -7.58 23.75
C PHE A 146 14.71 -8.16 24.21
N GLN A 147 15.74 -7.30 24.32
CA GLN A 147 17.03 -7.66 24.90
C GLN A 147 17.45 -6.54 25.87
N LYS A 148 17.56 -6.90 27.12
CA LYS A 148 18.12 -6.05 28.18
C LYS A 148 19.46 -6.61 28.62
#